data_c3566fca5bec3cb3b6c22b1ab270843d
#
_entry.id   c3566fca5bec3cb3b6c22b1ab270843d
#
_cell.length_a   1.000
_cell.length_b   1.000
_cell.length_c   1.000
_cell.angle_alpha   90.00
_cell.angle_beta   90.00
_cell.angle_gamma   90.00
#
_symmetry.space_group_name_H-M   'P 1'
#
loop_
_entity.id
_entity.type
_entity.pdbx_description
1 polymer ?
#
loop_
_entity_poly.entity_id
_entity_poly.type
_entity_poly.pdbx_seq_one_letter_code
_entity_poly.pdbx_strand_id
1 'polypeptide(L)'
;MKYPGRIGSAAVVAATGLAAATALAGPASAATGHDARFGGARHVVFVQTDNTVGNQVVAYHRAGDGTLSFAGSYDTGGLGGQLTGSVSDHLASQGALTYDPRHSLLYAVNAGSDTVTVFVAHGSRLFRQQIISSGGSFPVSVAVHGDLVYVLNARSGGSVRGYRVSAGLLFPIRGSNRPLHLDPTASPEFVNTPGQVGFSPDGAQLIVTTKANGNNVDVFGVRPGGTLTASPVVNSVPGTVPFAFTFDRAGDLAITEAGPSALATFELHSDGTIAQIDAVDTGQLAACWVTPIGRHLFTSNTGSDNVSRFTSDAHGQLTLLGQTATDPGTVDSSATPDGRFLYVQAGGNGTVDEFSVTGETLTQIGSVAVPGAVGGEGIAAA
;
A
#
# COMPACT_ATOMS: atom_id res chain seq x y z
N MET A 1 60.08 53.78 -42.68
CA MET A 1 61.54 54.01 -42.85
C MET A 1 62.32 52.88 -42.20
N LYS A 2 63.12 52.21 -43.06
CA LYS A 2 64.32 51.42 -42.78
C LYS A 2 64.23 50.15 -41.89
N TYR A 3 64.35 49.05 -42.51
CA TYR A 3 65.13 47.86 -42.18
C TYR A 3 66.59 48.14 -41.97
N PRO A 4 67.50 47.28 -41.55
CA PRO A 4 67.56 45.85 -41.41
C PRO A 4 68.42 45.32 -40.24
N GLY A 5 68.56 43.97 -40.17
CA GLY A 5 69.72 43.36 -39.49
C GLY A 5 69.53 41.84 -39.19
N ARG A 6 70.18 41.06 -40.03
CA ARG A 6 70.33 39.60 -40.04
C ARG A 6 71.46 39.15 -39.04
N ILE A 7 71.45 37.78 -38.86
CA ILE A 7 72.55 36.82 -38.62
C ILE A 7 72.34 36.14 -37.25
N GLY A 8 72.43 34.88 -36.98
CA GLY A 8 72.86 33.72 -37.78
C GLY A 8 72.93 32.50 -36.85
N SER A 9 72.92 31.42 -37.46
CA SER A 9 73.00 30.02 -37.06
C SER A 9 73.75 29.59 -35.80
N ALA A 10 73.26 28.56 -35.11
CA ALA A 10 74.01 27.30 -34.86
C ALA A 10 73.11 26.16 -34.37
N ALA A 11 73.14 25.03 -35.06
CA ALA A 11 72.51 23.80 -34.69
C ALA A 11 73.32 23.06 -33.64
N VAL A 12 72.66 22.46 -32.64
CA VAL A 12 73.20 21.31 -31.89
C VAL A 12 72.13 20.24 -31.83
N VAL A 13 72.45 19.13 -32.43
CA VAL A 13 71.69 17.84 -32.35
C VAL A 13 72.07 17.16 -31.04
N ALA A 14 71.09 16.80 -30.25
CA ALA A 14 71.25 15.81 -29.23
C ALA A 14 70.05 14.88 -29.26
N ALA A 15 70.30 13.64 -29.70
CA ALA A 15 69.38 12.54 -29.64
C ALA A 15 69.31 11.97 -28.22
N THR A 16 68.11 11.84 -27.68
CA THR A 16 67.88 10.95 -26.53
C THR A 16 66.48 10.31 -26.59
N GLY A 17 66.49 9.03 -26.54
CA GLY A 17 65.63 7.94 -26.32
C GLY A 17 64.14 8.16 -26.13
N LEU A 18 63.35 7.60 -27.04
CA LEU A 18 61.91 7.35 -26.92
C LEU A 18 61.72 6.15 -25.99
N ALA A 19 61.26 6.38 -24.75
CA ALA A 19 60.71 5.32 -23.92
C ALA A 19 59.21 5.22 -24.19
N ALA A 20 58.78 4.23 -24.94
CA ALA A 20 57.37 3.93 -25.15
C ALA A 20 56.76 3.31 -23.86
N ALA A 21 55.98 4.09 -23.13
CA ALA A 21 55.11 3.61 -22.09
C ALA A 21 53.85 3.03 -22.75
N THR A 22 53.80 1.69 -22.91
CA THR A 22 52.57 0.98 -23.24
C THR A 22 51.63 1.03 -22.07
N ALA A 23 50.66 1.89 -22.07
CA ALA A 23 49.54 1.88 -21.18
C ALA A 23 48.67 0.68 -21.59
N LEU A 24 48.68 -0.38 -20.79
CA LEU A 24 47.70 -1.46 -20.84
C LEU A 24 46.33 -0.88 -20.51
N ALA A 25 45.51 -0.64 -21.52
CA ALA A 25 44.09 -0.40 -21.36
C ALA A 25 43.46 -1.70 -20.89
N GLY A 26 43.12 -1.79 -19.58
CA GLY A 26 42.26 -2.86 -19.07
C GLY A 26 40.89 -2.80 -19.73
N PRO A 27 40.21 -3.94 -19.87
CA PRO A 27 38.88 -3.94 -20.45
C PRO A 27 37.95 -3.07 -19.60
N ALA A 28 37.40 -2.06 -20.20
CA ALA A 28 36.27 -1.31 -19.62
C ALA A 28 35.14 -2.33 -19.45
N SER A 29 34.87 -2.72 -18.19
CA SER A 29 33.64 -3.43 -17.85
C SER A 29 32.50 -2.52 -18.28
N ALA A 30 31.84 -2.90 -19.36
CA ALA A 30 30.56 -2.36 -19.71
C ALA A 30 29.64 -2.68 -18.52
N ALA A 31 29.43 -1.71 -17.65
CA ALA A 31 28.30 -1.76 -16.73
C ALA A 31 27.08 -1.87 -17.62
N THR A 32 26.47 -3.04 -17.62
CA THR A 32 25.15 -3.26 -18.19
C THR A 32 24.24 -2.28 -17.48
N GLY A 33 23.96 -1.17 -18.15
CA GLY A 33 22.96 -0.19 -17.71
C GLY A 33 21.61 -0.88 -17.69
N HIS A 34 21.27 -1.44 -16.57
CA HIS A 34 19.88 -1.71 -16.25
C HIS A 34 19.24 -0.34 -16.04
N ASP A 35 18.22 -0.09 -16.80
CA ASP A 35 17.45 1.14 -16.88
C ASP A 35 17.18 1.78 -15.50
N ALA A 36 18.09 2.62 -15.04
CA ALA A 36 17.88 3.52 -13.91
C ALA A 36 17.07 4.74 -14.38
N ARG A 37 15.91 4.49 -15.03
CA ARG A 37 15.09 5.63 -15.48
C ARG A 37 14.29 6.25 -14.35
N PHE A 38 13.99 5.49 -13.27
CA PHE A 38 13.33 6.04 -12.10
C PHE A 38 13.81 5.25 -10.86
N GLY A 39 14.61 5.87 -10.01
CA GLY A 39 14.86 5.33 -8.68
C GLY A 39 13.56 5.38 -7.90
N GLY A 40 12.93 4.21 -7.66
CA GLY A 40 11.66 4.14 -6.93
C GLY A 40 11.72 4.76 -5.53
N ALA A 41 10.58 4.81 -4.84
CA ALA A 41 10.53 5.26 -3.47
C ALA A 41 11.34 4.31 -2.57
N ARG A 42 12.22 4.89 -1.76
CA ARG A 42 12.99 4.17 -0.73
C ARG A 42 13.13 5.08 0.48
N HIS A 43 13.00 4.52 1.67
CA HIS A 43 13.07 5.28 2.91
C HIS A 43 12.04 6.42 2.96
N VAL A 44 10.82 6.11 2.55
CA VAL A 44 9.71 7.06 2.46
C VAL A 44 8.46 6.43 3.05
N VAL A 45 7.63 7.25 3.69
CA VAL A 45 6.26 6.88 4.07
C VAL A 45 5.33 7.88 3.41
N PHE A 46 4.33 7.38 2.72
CA PHE A 46 3.25 8.15 2.11
C PHE A 46 1.98 7.97 2.92
N VAL A 47 1.24 9.05 3.15
CA VAL A 47 -0.01 9.05 3.92
C VAL A 47 -1.07 9.84 3.17
N GLN A 48 -2.25 9.24 2.98
CA GLN A 48 -3.39 9.89 2.35
C GLN A 48 -4.22 10.66 3.39
N THR A 49 -4.80 11.79 2.99
CA THR A 49 -5.54 12.67 3.92
C THR A 49 -7.04 12.43 3.92
N ASP A 50 -7.62 11.93 2.83
CA ASP A 50 -9.06 11.80 2.58
C ASP A 50 -9.87 13.08 2.77
N ASN A 51 -9.19 14.23 2.67
CA ASN A 51 -9.81 15.51 2.85
C ASN A 51 -10.90 15.75 1.77
N THR A 52 -12.13 16.00 2.23
CA THR A 52 -13.32 16.11 1.36
C THR A 52 -13.35 17.36 0.48
N VAL A 53 -12.54 18.37 0.77
CA VAL A 53 -12.41 19.59 -0.04
C VAL A 53 -11.21 19.58 -0.98
N GLY A 54 -10.32 18.55 -0.86
CA GLY A 54 -9.14 18.37 -1.70
C GLY A 54 -8.24 17.29 -1.13
N ASN A 55 -8.23 16.10 -1.76
CA ASN A 55 -7.45 14.97 -1.27
C ASN A 55 -5.96 15.15 -1.58
N GLN A 56 -5.10 14.76 -0.65
CA GLN A 56 -3.65 14.88 -0.76
C GLN A 56 -2.95 13.60 -0.32
N VAL A 57 -1.73 13.43 -0.81
CA VAL A 57 -0.74 12.49 -0.27
C VAL A 57 0.39 13.28 0.36
N VAL A 58 0.62 13.06 1.64
CA VAL A 58 1.75 13.63 2.38
C VAL A 58 2.90 12.62 2.39
N ALA A 59 4.08 13.07 2.01
CA ALA A 59 5.29 12.25 1.99
C ALA A 59 6.22 12.62 3.15
N TYR A 60 6.84 11.61 3.75
CA TYR A 60 7.84 11.74 4.81
C TYR A 60 9.12 11.02 4.43
N HIS A 61 10.27 11.63 4.69
CA HIS A 61 11.54 10.92 4.69
C HIS A 61 11.63 10.07 5.96
N ARG A 62 12.05 8.82 5.80
CA ARG A 62 12.34 7.90 6.90
C ARG A 62 13.83 7.89 7.19
N ALA A 63 14.24 8.27 8.39
CA ALA A 63 15.61 8.16 8.87
C ALA A 63 16.03 6.69 9.12
N GLY A 64 17.30 6.44 9.34
CA GLY A 64 17.82 5.10 9.59
C GLY A 64 17.33 4.46 10.91
N ASP A 65 16.92 5.28 11.87
CA ASP A 65 16.32 4.89 13.15
C ASP A 65 14.80 4.72 13.07
N GLY A 66 14.18 5.01 11.92
CA GLY A 66 12.76 4.88 11.66
C GLY A 66 11.94 6.14 11.83
N THR A 67 12.51 7.21 12.40
CA THR A 67 11.78 8.47 12.59
C THR A 67 11.46 9.16 11.26
N LEU A 68 10.32 9.85 11.23
CA LEU A 68 9.80 10.51 10.03
C LEU A 68 10.07 12.02 10.07
N SER A 69 10.35 12.59 8.91
CA SER A 69 10.43 14.04 8.70
C SER A 69 9.66 14.43 7.45
N PHE A 70 8.86 15.51 7.55
CA PHE A 70 8.04 16.01 6.44
C PHE A 70 8.88 16.28 5.19
N ALA A 71 8.44 15.75 4.05
CA ALA A 71 9.12 15.91 2.75
C ALA A 71 8.31 16.71 1.74
N GLY A 72 6.97 16.66 1.82
CA GLY A 72 6.10 17.39 0.92
C GLY A 72 4.65 16.91 0.97
N SER A 73 3.75 17.72 0.42
CA SER A 73 2.33 17.38 0.23
C SER A 73 1.98 17.51 -1.25
N TYR A 74 1.20 16.57 -1.77
CA TYR A 74 0.91 16.43 -3.20
C TYR A 74 -0.58 16.28 -3.42
N ASP A 75 -1.17 17.24 -4.15
CA ASP A 75 -2.61 17.17 -4.50
C ASP A 75 -2.88 16.00 -5.44
N THR A 76 -3.85 15.16 -5.07
CA THR A 76 -4.33 14.09 -5.94
C THR A 76 -5.08 14.65 -7.15
N GLY A 77 -5.67 15.83 -7.02
CA GLY A 77 -6.57 16.46 -8.01
C GLY A 77 -7.97 15.88 -7.98
N GLY A 78 -8.30 15.11 -6.95
CA GLY A 78 -9.63 14.64 -6.63
C GLY A 78 -10.04 15.03 -5.22
N LEU A 79 -11.22 14.58 -4.80
CA LEU A 79 -11.78 14.84 -3.48
C LEU A 79 -11.71 13.55 -2.65
N GLY A 80 -11.29 13.67 -1.40
CA GLY A 80 -11.53 12.64 -0.40
C GLY A 80 -13.03 12.46 -0.16
N GLY A 81 -13.39 11.48 0.65
CA GLY A 81 -14.80 11.21 0.93
C GLY A 81 -14.96 10.76 2.38
N GLN A 82 -16.21 10.72 2.83
CA GLN A 82 -16.57 10.19 4.14
C GLN A 82 -17.84 9.36 4.03
N LEU A 83 -17.76 8.11 4.51
CA LEU A 83 -18.95 7.26 4.67
C LEU A 83 -19.78 7.75 5.86
N THR A 84 -21.09 7.70 5.72
CA THR A 84 -22.02 8.16 6.76
C THR A 84 -21.83 7.37 8.05
N GLY A 85 -21.59 8.11 9.15
CA GLY A 85 -21.36 7.55 10.48
C GLY A 85 -19.91 7.20 10.79
N SER A 86 -19.01 7.29 9.85
CA SER A 86 -17.58 7.13 10.06
C SER A 86 -16.99 8.36 10.76
N VAL A 87 -16.08 8.16 11.72
CA VAL A 87 -15.48 9.23 12.55
C VAL A 87 -13.95 9.23 12.43
N SER A 88 -13.30 8.14 12.81
CA SER A 88 -11.83 8.04 12.84
C SER A 88 -11.23 7.54 11.53
N ASP A 89 -12.07 6.98 10.66
CA ASP A 89 -11.72 6.40 9.37
C ASP A 89 -12.82 6.72 8.37
N HIS A 90 -12.57 7.68 7.50
CA HIS A 90 -13.56 8.19 6.56
C HIS A 90 -13.98 7.15 5.50
N LEU A 91 -13.11 6.22 5.13
CA LEU A 91 -13.36 5.24 4.08
C LEU A 91 -13.80 3.88 4.61
N ALA A 92 -13.53 3.58 5.88
CA ALA A 92 -13.82 2.31 6.55
C ALA A 92 -13.33 1.10 5.75
N SER A 93 -12.04 1.13 5.37
CA SER A 93 -11.42 0.15 4.47
C SER A 93 -9.94 -0.05 4.76
N GLN A 94 -9.27 -0.92 4.00
CA GLN A 94 -7.81 -1.04 3.96
C GLN A 94 -7.33 -0.97 2.50
N GLY A 95 -6.23 -0.23 2.28
CA GLY A 95 -5.58 -0.15 0.98
C GLY A 95 -6.05 1.02 0.13
N ALA A 96 -6.49 2.12 0.74
CA ALA A 96 -6.85 3.35 0.03
C ALA A 96 -5.66 4.01 -0.67
N LEU A 97 -4.45 3.79 -0.14
CA LEU A 97 -3.18 4.22 -0.70
C LEU A 97 -2.27 3.00 -0.92
N THR A 98 -1.91 2.69 -2.16
CA THR A 98 -1.12 1.51 -2.48
C THR A 98 0.12 1.87 -3.30
N TYR A 99 1.32 1.49 -2.81
CA TYR A 99 2.57 1.64 -3.54
C TYR A 99 2.90 0.36 -4.32
N ASP A 100 3.18 0.52 -5.60
CA ASP A 100 3.65 -0.53 -6.49
C ASP A 100 5.16 -0.37 -6.75
N PRO A 101 6.01 -1.12 -6.05
CA PRO A 101 7.46 -1.00 -6.19
C PRO A 101 7.97 -1.46 -7.57
N ARG A 102 7.24 -2.34 -8.25
CA ARG A 102 7.62 -2.85 -9.58
C ARG A 102 7.60 -1.75 -10.63
N HIS A 103 6.58 -0.89 -10.58
CA HIS A 103 6.41 0.20 -11.55
C HIS A 103 6.79 1.56 -10.99
N SER A 104 7.17 1.64 -9.70
CA SER A 104 7.39 2.90 -8.96
C SER A 104 6.17 3.82 -9.02
N LEU A 105 4.98 3.24 -8.89
CA LEU A 105 3.70 3.95 -8.92
C LEU A 105 3.05 3.94 -7.53
N LEU A 106 2.37 5.02 -7.22
CA LEU A 106 1.53 5.14 -6.03
C LEU A 106 0.10 5.44 -6.50
N TYR A 107 -0.84 4.63 -6.02
CA TYR A 107 -2.26 4.77 -6.33
C TYR A 107 -2.98 5.32 -5.11
N ALA A 108 -3.69 6.42 -5.28
CA ALA A 108 -4.49 7.06 -4.24
C ALA A 108 -5.95 7.13 -4.68
N VAL A 109 -6.88 6.62 -3.86
CA VAL A 109 -8.31 6.75 -4.14
C VAL A 109 -8.78 8.17 -3.86
N ASN A 110 -9.74 8.66 -4.64
CA ASN A 110 -10.46 9.91 -4.41
C ASN A 110 -11.95 9.57 -4.28
N ALA A 111 -12.35 9.20 -3.08
CA ALA A 111 -13.68 8.64 -2.84
C ALA A 111 -14.81 9.60 -3.19
N GLY A 112 -14.64 10.89 -2.90
CA GLY A 112 -15.64 11.92 -3.18
C GLY A 112 -15.77 12.32 -4.65
N SER A 113 -14.83 11.92 -5.51
CA SER A 113 -14.86 12.21 -6.95
C SER A 113 -14.82 10.97 -7.84
N ASP A 114 -14.99 9.77 -7.28
CA ASP A 114 -15.07 8.49 -7.99
C ASP A 114 -13.88 8.23 -8.91
N THR A 115 -12.66 8.64 -8.49
CA THR A 115 -11.43 8.53 -9.27
C THR A 115 -10.30 7.88 -8.48
N VAL A 116 -9.27 7.43 -9.20
CA VAL A 116 -7.98 7.03 -8.67
C VAL A 116 -6.91 7.90 -9.31
N THR A 117 -6.00 8.41 -8.49
CA THR A 117 -4.83 9.14 -8.96
C THR A 117 -3.63 8.23 -8.99
N VAL A 118 -2.91 8.25 -10.10
CA VAL A 118 -1.64 7.55 -10.30
C VAL A 118 -0.51 8.56 -10.22
N PHE A 119 0.40 8.36 -9.26
CA PHE A 119 1.64 9.10 -9.17
C PHE A 119 2.83 8.24 -9.58
N VAL A 120 3.80 8.83 -10.24
CA VAL A 120 5.16 8.28 -10.32
C VAL A 120 5.93 8.72 -9.09
N ALA A 121 6.49 7.77 -8.33
CA ALA A 121 7.24 8.04 -7.12
C ALA A 121 8.75 8.03 -7.39
N HIS A 122 9.43 9.11 -7.02
CA HIS A 122 10.87 9.32 -7.09
C HIS A 122 11.41 9.70 -5.70
N GLY A 123 11.79 8.71 -4.91
CA GLY A 123 12.00 8.94 -3.48
C GLY A 123 10.71 9.50 -2.88
N SER A 124 10.80 10.61 -2.14
CA SER A 124 9.64 11.30 -1.56
C SER A 124 8.89 12.22 -2.53
N ARG A 125 9.38 12.39 -3.77
CA ARG A 125 8.73 13.24 -4.77
C ARG A 125 7.70 12.46 -5.54
N LEU A 126 6.48 12.99 -5.62
CA LEU A 126 5.37 12.44 -6.38
C LEU A 126 5.06 13.31 -7.59
N PHE A 127 4.96 12.68 -8.75
CA PHE A 127 4.55 13.33 -10.00
C PHE A 127 3.21 12.74 -10.44
N ARG A 128 2.16 13.55 -10.41
CA ARG A 128 0.82 13.12 -10.82
C ARG A 128 0.83 12.78 -12.31
N GLN A 129 0.67 11.50 -12.63
CA GLN A 129 0.74 10.97 -13.98
C GLN A 129 -0.65 10.89 -14.62
N GLN A 130 -1.66 10.49 -13.84
CA GLN A 130 -3.01 10.27 -14.33
C GLN A 130 -4.04 10.45 -13.22
N ILE A 131 -5.23 10.90 -13.59
CA ILE A 131 -6.46 10.76 -12.81
C ILE A 131 -7.42 9.97 -13.69
N ILE A 132 -7.95 8.84 -13.19
CA ILE A 132 -8.82 7.96 -13.95
C ILE A 132 -10.06 7.62 -13.13
N SER A 133 -11.21 7.44 -13.79
CA SER A 133 -12.42 6.95 -13.11
C SER A 133 -12.16 5.61 -12.44
N SER A 134 -12.64 5.43 -11.22
CA SER A 134 -12.59 4.15 -10.48
C SER A 134 -13.50 3.06 -11.07
N GLY A 135 -14.39 3.45 -12.01
CA GLY A 135 -15.36 2.57 -12.66
C GLY A 135 -16.55 2.19 -11.78
N GLY A 136 -16.74 2.86 -10.65
CA GLY A 136 -17.85 2.75 -9.72
C GLY A 136 -17.99 4.00 -8.88
N SER A 137 -18.65 3.91 -7.74
CA SER A 137 -18.84 5.03 -6.83
C SER A 137 -18.17 4.81 -5.49
N PHE A 138 -17.44 5.83 -5.04
CA PHE A 138 -16.75 5.87 -3.77
C PHE A 138 -15.64 4.79 -3.66
N PRO A 139 -14.52 4.92 -4.42
CA PRO A 139 -13.39 3.99 -4.32
C PRO A 139 -12.74 4.04 -2.95
N VAL A 140 -12.40 2.86 -2.40
CA VAL A 140 -11.90 2.71 -1.03
C VAL A 140 -10.66 1.83 -0.92
N SER A 141 -10.35 1.00 -1.91
CA SER A 141 -9.20 0.08 -1.83
C SER A 141 -8.64 -0.23 -3.21
N VAL A 142 -7.32 -0.39 -3.30
CA VAL A 142 -6.59 -0.70 -4.54
C VAL A 142 -5.69 -1.91 -4.33
N ALA A 143 -5.88 -2.95 -5.13
CA ALA A 143 -5.05 -4.14 -5.17
C ALA A 143 -4.14 -4.14 -6.40
N VAL A 144 -2.88 -4.57 -6.23
CA VAL A 144 -1.89 -4.66 -7.31
C VAL A 144 -1.27 -6.05 -7.35
N HIS A 145 -1.25 -6.68 -8.53
CA HIS A 145 -0.47 -7.89 -8.76
C HIS A 145 0.10 -7.90 -10.19
N GLY A 146 1.42 -7.89 -10.32
CA GLY A 146 2.07 -7.77 -11.62
C GLY A 146 1.69 -6.48 -12.32
N ASP A 147 1.07 -6.58 -13.51
CA ASP A 147 0.55 -5.44 -14.27
C ASP A 147 -0.96 -5.23 -14.07
N LEU A 148 -1.59 -6.00 -13.17
CA LEU A 148 -3.01 -5.88 -12.87
C LEU A 148 -3.23 -4.97 -11.66
N VAL A 149 -4.23 -4.10 -11.77
CA VAL A 149 -4.72 -3.23 -10.69
C VAL A 149 -6.22 -3.39 -10.60
N TYR A 150 -6.74 -3.66 -9.41
CA TYR A 150 -8.17 -3.68 -9.16
C TYR A 150 -8.53 -2.63 -8.12
N VAL A 151 -9.62 -1.92 -8.38
CA VAL A 151 -10.18 -0.87 -7.50
C VAL A 151 -11.50 -1.36 -6.95
N LEU A 152 -11.68 -1.27 -5.64
CA LEU A 152 -12.91 -1.54 -4.93
C LEU A 152 -13.67 -0.23 -4.74
N ASN A 153 -14.94 -0.22 -5.14
CA ASN A 153 -15.87 0.89 -4.96
C ASN A 153 -16.92 0.50 -3.92
N ALA A 154 -17.19 1.37 -2.96
CA ALA A 154 -17.98 1.05 -1.78
C ALA A 154 -19.48 1.27 -1.95
N ARG A 155 -19.91 2.31 -2.68
CA ARG A 155 -21.31 2.70 -2.81
C ARG A 155 -22.04 1.98 -3.95
N SER A 156 -23.35 2.18 -4.03
CA SER A 156 -24.22 1.57 -5.05
C SER A 156 -24.20 0.04 -5.05
N GLY A 157 -24.09 -0.56 -3.87
CA GLY A 157 -24.03 -2.01 -3.69
C GLY A 157 -22.65 -2.63 -3.88
N GLY A 158 -21.61 -1.81 -3.98
CA GLY A 158 -20.22 -2.23 -4.12
C GLY A 158 -19.87 -2.79 -5.50
N SER A 159 -18.65 -2.57 -5.95
CA SER A 159 -18.13 -3.18 -7.19
C SER A 159 -16.60 -3.21 -7.22
N VAL A 160 -16.03 -4.12 -8.01
CA VAL A 160 -14.60 -4.08 -8.35
C VAL A 160 -14.41 -3.79 -9.83
N ARG A 161 -13.35 -3.03 -10.17
CA ARG A 161 -12.99 -2.69 -11.55
C ARG A 161 -11.50 -2.94 -11.79
N GLY A 162 -11.19 -3.68 -12.87
CA GLY A 162 -9.81 -4.01 -13.25
C GLY A 162 -9.21 -3.07 -14.27
N TYR A 163 -7.91 -2.83 -14.12
CA TYR A 163 -7.04 -2.05 -15.00
C TYR A 163 -5.75 -2.81 -15.27
N ARG A 164 -5.08 -2.44 -16.37
CA ARG A 164 -3.73 -2.89 -16.68
C ARG A 164 -2.78 -1.71 -16.66
N VAL A 165 -1.65 -1.88 -16.00
CA VAL A 165 -0.54 -0.92 -16.04
C VAL A 165 0.20 -1.07 -17.38
N SER A 166 0.43 0.02 -18.07
CA SER A 166 1.29 0.09 -19.23
C SER A 166 1.90 1.49 -19.34
N ALA A 167 3.21 1.57 -19.48
CA ALA A 167 3.95 2.83 -19.56
C ALA A 167 3.61 3.83 -18.41
N GLY A 168 3.38 3.32 -17.19
CA GLY A 168 3.05 4.14 -16.03
C GLY A 168 1.60 4.66 -15.99
N LEU A 169 0.74 4.19 -16.86
CA LEU A 169 -0.68 4.55 -16.95
C LEU A 169 -1.57 3.34 -16.70
N LEU A 170 -2.76 3.59 -16.16
CA LEU A 170 -3.83 2.59 -16.03
C LEU A 170 -4.76 2.61 -17.26
N PHE A 171 -4.99 1.45 -17.84
CA PHE A 171 -5.95 1.22 -18.90
C PHE A 171 -7.04 0.27 -18.44
N PRO A 172 -8.34 0.65 -18.54
CA PRO A 172 -9.43 -0.20 -18.10
C PRO A 172 -9.47 -1.53 -18.86
N ILE A 173 -9.58 -2.64 -18.14
CA ILE A 173 -9.79 -3.96 -18.75
C ILE A 173 -11.28 -4.06 -19.12
N ARG A 174 -11.55 -4.31 -20.41
CA ARG A 174 -12.93 -4.47 -20.89
C ARG A 174 -13.58 -5.70 -20.23
N GLY A 175 -14.79 -5.52 -19.70
CA GLY A 175 -15.55 -6.59 -19.06
C GLY A 175 -14.98 -7.04 -17.70
N SER A 176 -14.16 -6.22 -17.02
CA SER A 176 -13.62 -6.51 -15.69
C SER A 176 -14.51 -6.04 -14.53
N ASN A 177 -15.54 -5.23 -14.81
CA ASN A 177 -16.43 -4.76 -13.75
C ASN A 177 -17.24 -5.90 -13.16
N ARG A 178 -17.26 -6.04 -11.82
CA ARG A 178 -18.08 -7.02 -11.08
C ARG A 178 -18.82 -6.30 -9.97
N PRO A 179 -20.15 -6.21 -10.03
CA PRO A 179 -20.94 -5.74 -8.90
C PRO A 179 -20.89 -6.79 -7.77
N LEU A 180 -20.91 -6.31 -6.53
CA LEU A 180 -20.95 -7.17 -5.32
C LEU A 180 -22.37 -7.46 -4.87
N HIS A 181 -23.37 -6.72 -5.39
CA HIS A 181 -24.80 -6.88 -5.08
C HIS A 181 -25.15 -6.73 -3.59
N LEU A 182 -24.38 -5.91 -2.86
CA LEU A 182 -24.69 -5.56 -1.48
C LEU A 182 -25.90 -4.64 -1.42
N ASP A 183 -26.61 -4.63 -0.28
CA ASP A 183 -27.73 -3.70 -0.08
C ASP A 183 -27.23 -2.25 0.04
N PRO A 184 -27.52 -1.37 -0.92
CA PRO A 184 -27.04 0.01 -0.88
C PRO A 184 -27.77 0.89 0.17
N THR A 185 -28.80 0.37 0.83
CA THR A 185 -29.60 1.05 1.84
C THR A 185 -29.27 0.61 3.27
N ALA A 186 -28.38 -0.37 3.43
CA ALA A 186 -27.98 -0.87 4.73
C ALA A 186 -27.30 0.20 5.58
N SER A 187 -27.65 0.26 6.86
CA SER A 187 -27.23 1.32 7.79
C SER A 187 -26.69 0.72 9.09
N PRO A 188 -25.64 1.32 9.70
CA PRO A 188 -24.90 2.51 9.24
C PRO A 188 -24.01 2.21 8.02
N GLU A 189 -23.82 3.19 7.13
CA GLU A 189 -23.15 3.01 5.83
C GLU A 189 -21.72 2.44 6.02
N PHE A 190 -20.90 3.03 6.89
CA PHE A 190 -19.50 2.67 7.07
C PHE A 190 -19.28 1.20 7.50
N VAL A 191 -20.24 0.57 8.19
CA VAL A 191 -20.18 -0.85 8.59
C VAL A 191 -20.65 -1.77 7.48
N ASN A 192 -21.47 -1.25 6.55
CA ASN A 192 -22.19 -2.01 5.54
C ASN A 192 -21.65 -1.84 4.11
N THR A 193 -20.49 -1.21 3.94
CA THR A 193 -19.74 -1.14 2.68
C THR A 193 -18.63 -2.21 2.67
N PRO A 194 -18.11 -2.61 1.49
CA PRO A 194 -16.98 -3.56 1.45
C PRO A 194 -15.72 -2.97 2.09
N GLY A 195 -14.86 -3.83 2.68
CA GLY A 195 -13.69 -3.42 3.47
C GLY A 195 -12.39 -3.36 2.68
N GLN A 196 -12.07 -4.40 1.92
CA GLN A 196 -10.79 -4.49 1.20
C GLN A 196 -10.91 -5.32 -0.07
N VAL A 197 -10.08 -5.00 -1.07
CA VAL A 197 -9.76 -5.87 -2.21
C VAL A 197 -8.28 -6.23 -2.19
N GLY A 198 -7.94 -7.48 -2.49
CA GLY A 198 -6.56 -7.94 -2.59
C GLY A 198 -6.43 -9.18 -3.46
N PHE A 199 -5.23 -9.42 -3.98
CA PHE A 199 -4.92 -10.66 -4.71
C PHE A 199 -4.39 -11.73 -3.76
N SER A 200 -4.62 -13.01 -4.12
CA SER A 200 -3.83 -14.12 -3.57
C SER A 200 -2.34 -13.94 -3.94
N PRO A 201 -1.41 -14.53 -3.16
CA PRO A 201 0.04 -14.34 -3.41
C PRO A 201 0.50 -14.73 -4.82
N ASP A 202 -0.16 -15.72 -5.42
CA ASP A 202 0.10 -16.19 -6.79
C ASP A 202 -0.64 -15.38 -7.88
N GLY A 203 -1.52 -14.44 -7.47
CA GLY A 203 -2.36 -13.64 -8.36
C GLY A 203 -3.47 -14.38 -9.06
N ALA A 204 -3.74 -15.64 -8.69
CA ALA A 204 -4.78 -16.47 -9.30
C ALA A 204 -6.18 -16.10 -8.86
N GLN A 205 -6.32 -15.43 -7.73
CA GLN A 205 -7.60 -15.07 -7.12
C GLN A 205 -7.60 -13.61 -6.68
N LEU A 206 -8.77 -12.98 -6.75
CA LEU A 206 -9.05 -11.66 -6.19
C LEU A 206 -10.08 -11.80 -5.09
N ILE A 207 -9.77 -11.30 -3.90
CA ILE A 207 -10.54 -11.45 -2.68
C ILE A 207 -11.16 -10.12 -2.31
N VAL A 208 -12.41 -10.13 -1.84
CA VAL A 208 -13.11 -8.94 -1.33
C VAL A 208 -13.81 -9.30 -0.02
N THR A 209 -13.65 -8.47 1.00
CA THR A 209 -14.38 -8.55 2.26
C THR A 209 -15.60 -7.63 2.23
N THR A 210 -16.75 -8.06 2.74
CA THR A 210 -18.01 -7.31 2.60
C THR A 210 -18.50 -6.65 3.88
N LYS A 211 -17.80 -6.81 4.98
CA LYS A 211 -18.18 -6.36 6.32
C LYS A 211 -19.60 -6.88 6.72
N ALA A 212 -20.38 -6.09 7.45
CA ALA A 212 -21.69 -6.52 7.96
C ALA A 212 -22.73 -6.75 6.87
N ASN A 213 -22.61 -6.08 5.72
CA ASN A 213 -23.52 -6.24 4.60
C ASN A 213 -23.15 -7.49 3.78
N GLY A 214 -23.58 -8.63 4.24
CA GLY A 214 -23.27 -9.94 3.66
C GLY A 214 -22.47 -10.84 4.60
N ASN A 215 -21.54 -10.28 5.39
CA ASN A 215 -20.60 -11.07 6.20
C ASN A 215 -19.90 -12.16 5.36
N ASN A 216 -19.37 -11.76 4.20
CA ASN A 216 -18.76 -12.67 3.24
C ASN A 216 -17.30 -12.31 2.96
N VAL A 217 -16.57 -13.35 2.58
CA VAL A 217 -15.29 -13.25 1.85
C VAL A 217 -15.56 -13.74 0.43
N ASP A 218 -15.66 -12.81 -0.51
CA ASP A 218 -15.94 -13.08 -1.93
C ASP A 218 -14.65 -13.34 -2.68
N VAL A 219 -14.51 -14.49 -3.32
CA VAL A 219 -13.28 -14.89 -4.05
C VAL A 219 -13.58 -15.08 -5.53
N PHE A 220 -12.98 -14.22 -6.35
CA PHE A 220 -13.04 -14.30 -7.82
C PHE A 220 -11.81 -14.97 -8.37
N GLY A 221 -11.97 -15.91 -9.29
CA GLY A 221 -10.85 -16.42 -10.10
C GLY A 221 -10.38 -15.39 -11.12
N VAL A 222 -9.07 -15.14 -11.18
CA VAL A 222 -8.43 -14.26 -12.18
C VAL A 222 -8.16 -15.06 -13.45
N ARG A 223 -8.73 -14.64 -14.57
CA ARG A 223 -8.60 -15.30 -15.88
C ARG A 223 -7.40 -14.75 -16.68
N PRO A 224 -6.91 -15.49 -17.65
CA PRO A 224 -5.95 -14.97 -18.62
C PRO A 224 -6.44 -13.65 -19.22
N GLY A 225 -5.57 -12.64 -19.26
CA GLY A 225 -5.94 -11.27 -19.68
C GLY A 225 -6.44 -10.37 -18.54
N GLY A 226 -6.54 -10.89 -17.31
CA GLY A 226 -6.82 -10.10 -16.12
C GLY A 226 -8.30 -9.82 -15.88
N THR A 227 -9.23 -10.50 -16.56
CA THR A 227 -10.67 -10.45 -16.20
C THR A 227 -10.98 -11.45 -15.10
N LEU A 228 -12.06 -11.23 -14.34
CA LEU A 228 -12.50 -12.13 -13.28
C LEU A 228 -13.53 -13.15 -13.77
N THR A 229 -13.75 -14.19 -12.98
CA THR A 229 -14.95 -15.02 -13.09
C THR A 229 -16.22 -14.16 -13.07
N ALA A 230 -17.31 -14.63 -13.65
CA ALA A 230 -18.56 -13.86 -13.73
C ALA A 230 -19.16 -13.57 -12.34
N SER A 231 -19.02 -14.52 -11.44
CA SER A 231 -19.44 -14.41 -10.03
C SER A 231 -18.30 -14.89 -9.14
N PRO A 232 -18.24 -14.42 -7.88
CA PRO A 232 -17.30 -14.94 -6.88
C PRO A 232 -17.77 -16.33 -6.37
N VAL A 233 -16.85 -17.03 -5.73
CA VAL A 233 -17.21 -18.02 -4.71
C VAL A 233 -17.47 -17.22 -3.44
N VAL A 234 -18.68 -17.33 -2.90
CA VAL A 234 -19.12 -16.59 -1.71
C VAL A 234 -18.85 -17.45 -0.47
N ASN A 235 -17.94 -17.02 0.37
CA ASN A 235 -17.64 -17.68 1.64
C ASN A 235 -18.33 -16.92 2.77
N SER A 236 -19.39 -17.48 3.33
CA SER A 236 -20.17 -16.85 4.39
C SER A 236 -19.52 -17.07 5.75
N VAL A 237 -19.27 -15.97 6.48
CA VAL A 237 -18.72 -15.93 7.83
C VAL A 237 -19.63 -15.09 8.75
N PRO A 238 -20.82 -15.58 9.08
CA PRO A 238 -21.90 -14.79 9.66
C PRO A 238 -21.53 -14.21 11.02
N GLY A 239 -21.81 -12.90 11.21
CA GLY A 239 -21.56 -12.18 12.45
C GLY A 239 -20.13 -11.74 12.68
N THR A 240 -19.18 -12.10 11.78
CA THR A 240 -17.76 -11.74 11.94
C THR A 240 -17.43 -10.33 11.48
N VAL A 241 -18.21 -9.75 10.58
CA VAL A 241 -17.90 -8.43 9.97
C VAL A 241 -16.47 -8.45 9.41
N PRO A 242 -16.14 -9.30 8.40
CA PRO A 242 -14.79 -9.41 7.85
C PRO A 242 -14.37 -8.07 7.25
N PHE A 243 -13.31 -7.45 7.78
CA PHE A 243 -12.92 -6.10 7.42
C PHE A 243 -11.70 -6.09 6.49
N ALA A 244 -10.52 -6.33 7.01
CA ALA A 244 -9.28 -6.36 6.26
C ALA A 244 -8.65 -7.75 6.28
N PHE A 245 -7.74 -7.97 5.34
CA PHE A 245 -7.01 -9.24 5.28
C PHE A 245 -5.58 -9.05 4.77
N THR A 246 -4.77 -10.02 5.11
CA THR A 246 -3.43 -10.23 4.58
C THR A 246 -3.16 -11.72 4.44
N PHE A 247 -1.99 -12.08 3.96
CA PHE A 247 -1.49 -13.44 4.01
C PHE A 247 -0.38 -13.53 5.05
N ASP A 248 -0.43 -14.57 5.85
CA ASP A 248 0.65 -14.86 6.77
C ASP A 248 1.86 -15.51 6.06
N ARG A 249 2.89 -15.86 6.81
CA ARG A 249 4.11 -16.44 6.24
C ARG A 249 3.90 -17.85 5.69
N ALA A 250 2.91 -18.59 6.18
CA ALA A 250 2.56 -19.92 5.68
C ALA A 250 1.78 -19.85 4.35
N GLY A 251 1.20 -18.70 4.04
CA GLY A 251 0.33 -18.47 2.90
C GLY A 251 -1.15 -18.57 3.25
N ASP A 252 -1.49 -18.67 4.53
CA ASP A 252 -2.86 -18.67 5.00
C ASP A 252 -3.44 -17.26 5.02
N LEU A 253 -4.72 -17.15 4.73
CA LEU A 253 -5.46 -15.90 4.70
C LEU A 253 -5.80 -15.45 6.13
N ALA A 254 -5.22 -14.36 6.60
CA ALA A 254 -5.51 -13.77 7.91
C ALA A 254 -6.49 -12.61 7.76
N ILE A 255 -7.66 -12.71 8.39
CA ILE A 255 -8.77 -11.75 8.28
C ILE A 255 -9.07 -11.16 9.64
N THR A 256 -9.21 -9.83 9.71
CA THR A 256 -9.77 -9.16 10.89
C THR A 256 -11.29 -9.28 10.89
N GLU A 257 -11.81 -9.72 12.00
CA GLU A 257 -13.22 -9.90 12.26
C GLU A 257 -13.70 -8.82 13.23
N ALA A 258 -14.17 -7.68 12.68
CA ALA A 258 -14.54 -6.51 13.48
C ALA A 258 -15.73 -6.75 14.42
N GLY A 259 -16.61 -7.72 14.11
CA GLY A 259 -17.75 -8.08 14.93
C GLY A 259 -17.33 -8.60 16.31
N PRO A 260 -16.59 -9.71 16.42
CA PRO A 260 -16.04 -10.20 17.68
C PRO A 260 -14.76 -9.46 18.12
N SER A 261 -14.17 -8.61 17.30
CA SER A 261 -12.84 -8.01 17.50
C SER A 261 -11.72 -9.06 17.56
N ALA A 262 -11.69 -9.95 16.58
CA ALA A 262 -10.74 -11.06 16.48
C ALA A 262 -9.85 -10.97 15.23
N LEU A 263 -8.78 -11.76 15.24
CA LEU A 263 -8.02 -12.13 14.06
C LEU A 263 -8.29 -13.61 13.80
N ALA A 264 -8.66 -13.97 12.57
CA ALA A 264 -8.89 -15.35 12.16
C ALA A 264 -7.99 -15.71 10.97
N THR A 265 -7.58 -16.98 10.90
CA THR A 265 -6.82 -17.55 9.77
C THR A 265 -7.63 -18.60 9.04
N PHE A 266 -7.42 -18.65 7.72
CA PHE A 266 -8.13 -19.54 6.83
C PHE A 266 -7.18 -20.11 5.78
N GLU A 267 -7.34 -21.40 5.46
CA GLU A 267 -6.78 -21.96 4.24
C GLU A 267 -7.61 -21.48 3.04
N LEU A 268 -6.96 -20.88 2.05
CA LEU A 268 -7.60 -20.48 0.80
C LEU A 268 -7.37 -21.55 -0.27
N HIS A 269 -8.43 -22.20 -0.71
CA HIS A 269 -8.34 -23.24 -1.73
C HIS A 269 -8.36 -22.69 -3.15
N SER A 270 -7.79 -23.44 -4.09
CA SER A 270 -7.72 -23.04 -5.52
C SER A 270 -9.09 -22.90 -6.19
N ASP A 271 -10.14 -23.49 -5.64
CA ASP A 271 -11.52 -23.34 -6.12
C ASP A 271 -12.21 -22.08 -5.59
N GLY A 272 -11.55 -21.31 -4.70
CA GLY A 272 -12.04 -20.08 -4.09
C GLY A 272 -12.78 -20.28 -2.77
N THR A 273 -12.91 -21.52 -2.28
CA THR A 273 -13.44 -21.77 -0.92
C THR A 273 -12.37 -21.45 0.14
N ILE A 274 -12.81 -21.08 1.35
CA ILE A 274 -11.95 -20.93 2.50
C ILE A 274 -12.34 -21.89 3.62
N ALA A 275 -11.35 -22.38 4.36
CA ALA A 275 -11.56 -23.22 5.54
C ALA A 275 -10.89 -22.57 6.75
N GLN A 276 -11.66 -22.30 7.82
CA GLN A 276 -11.12 -21.68 9.02
C GLN A 276 -10.13 -22.61 9.71
N ILE A 277 -8.97 -22.06 10.07
CA ILE A 277 -7.91 -22.74 10.81
C ILE A 277 -7.99 -22.37 12.29
N ASP A 278 -8.02 -21.05 12.58
CA ASP A 278 -8.02 -20.52 13.94
C ASP A 278 -8.74 -19.18 14.00
N ALA A 279 -9.14 -18.77 15.22
CA ALA A 279 -9.63 -17.42 15.49
C ALA A 279 -9.33 -17.04 16.94
N VAL A 280 -8.68 -15.90 17.15
CA VAL A 280 -8.26 -15.44 18.47
C VAL A 280 -8.75 -14.02 18.70
N ASP A 281 -9.52 -13.84 19.77
CA ASP A 281 -10.04 -12.56 20.24
C ASP A 281 -8.87 -11.65 20.67
N THR A 282 -8.92 -10.38 20.28
CA THR A 282 -7.94 -9.36 20.70
C THR A 282 -8.14 -8.91 22.14
N GLY A 283 -9.33 -9.11 22.72
CA GLY A 283 -9.75 -8.50 23.98
C GLY A 283 -9.90 -6.97 23.88
N GLN A 284 -9.97 -6.44 22.65
CA GLN A 284 -10.05 -5.02 22.35
C GLN A 284 -11.36 -4.70 21.59
N LEU A 285 -11.52 -3.47 21.13
CA LEU A 285 -12.70 -3.02 20.39
C LEU A 285 -12.35 -2.62 18.96
N ALA A 286 -13.13 -3.13 18.01
CA ALA A 286 -13.04 -2.81 16.57
C ALA A 286 -11.65 -3.14 15.98
N ALA A 287 -11.26 -4.42 16.02
CA ALA A 287 -10.10 -4.95 15.30
C ALA A 287 -10.40 -4.95 13.79
N CYS A 288 -9.87 -3.97 13.05
CA CYS A 288 -10.26 -3.72 11.66
C CYS A 288 -9.13 -3.90 10.66
N TRP A 289 -7.94 -3.36 10.86
CA TRP A 289 -6.82 -3.42 9.92
C TRP A 289 -5.81 -4.50 10.32
N VAL A 290 -5.06 -5.02 9.34
CA VAL A 290 -4.00 -6.00 9.61
C VAL A 290 -2.79 -5.78 8.72
N THR A 291 -1.58 -5.76 9.32
CA THR A 291 -0.30 -5.64 8.61
C THR A 291 0.63 -6.77 9.00
N PRO A 292 1.22 -7.51 8.03
CA PRO A 292 2.14 -8.61 8.29
C PRO A 292 3.59 -8.11 8.39
N ILE A 293 4.37 -8.68 9.33
CA ILE A 293 5.83 -8.56 9.40
C ILE A 293 6.44 -9.93 9.72
N GLY A 294 6.95 -10.62 8.72
CA GLY A 294 7.48 -11.96 8.88
C GLY A 294 6.41 -12.96 9.34
N ARG A 295 6.53 -13.51 10.56
CA ARG A 295 5.51 -14.37 11.17
C ARG A 295 4.52 -13.61 12.05
N HIS A 296 4.73 -12.30 12.22
CA HIS A 296 3.89 -11.46 13.08
C HIS A 296 2.78 -10.81 12.26
N LEU A 297 1.62 -10.67 12.90
CA LEU A 297 0.45 -9.97 12.39
C LEU A 297 0.10 -8.88 13.40
N PHE A 298 -0.08 -7.66 12.91
CA PHE A 298 -0.40 -6.49 13.72
C PHE A 298 -1.80 -6.02 13.34
N THR A 299 -2.74 -6.01 14.30
CA THR A 299 -4.12 -5.55 14.07
C THR A 299 -4.38 -4.24 14.76
N SER A 300 -4.91 -3.26 14.02
CA SER A 300 -5.33 -1.98 14.59
C SER A 300 -6.71 -2.09 15.22
N ASN A 301 -6.83 -1.68 16.49
CA ASN A 301 -8.07 -1.72 17.27
C ASN A 301 -8.56 -0.28 17.49
N THR A 302 -9.40 0.21 16.58
CA THR A 302 -9.83 1.62 16.54
C THR A 302 -10.57 2.07 17.79
N GLY A 303 -11.40 1.19 18.34
CA GLY A 303 -12.19 1.50 19.54
C GLY A 303 -11.41 1.43 20.86
N SER A 304 -10.14 0.99 20.81
CA SER A 304 -9.26 0.85 21.99
C SER A 304 -7.94 1.60 21.86
N ASP A 305 -7.71 2.32 20.76
CA ASP A 305 -6.51 3.13 20.53
C ASP A 305 -5.21 2.33 20.75
N ASN A 306 -5.13 1.16 20.13
CA ASN A 306 -3.95 0.32 20.25
C ASN A 306 -3.79 -0.66 19.07
N VAL A 307 -2.62 -1.29 18.98
CA VAL A 307 -2.30 -2.37 18.05
C VAL A 307 -2.13 -3.66 18.83
N SER A 308 -2.90 -4.70 18.50
CA SER A 308 -2.67 -6.08 18.97
C SER A 308 -1.62 -6.76 18.12
N ARG A 309 -0.79 -7.59 18.75
CA ARG A 309 0.31 -8.33 18.12
C ARG A 309 0.04 -9.81 18.22
N PHE A 310 0.14 -10.50 17.09
CA PHE A 310 0.00 -11.94 16.99
C PHE A 310 1.23 -12.58 16.33
N THR A 311 1.44 -13.85 16.60
CA THR A 311 2.22 -14.73 15.73
C THR A 311 1.30 -15.75 15.08
N SER A 312 1.58 -16.06 13.80
CA SER A 312 1.05 -17.24 13.13
C SER A 312 2.16 -18.28 12.97
N ASP A 313 1.87 -19.54 13.28
CA ASP A 313 2.80 -20.65 13.09
C ASP A 313 2.71 -21.23 11.67
N ALA A 314 3.43 -22.32 11.39
CA ALA A 314 3.44 -22.97 10.08
C ALA A 314 2.11 -23.66 9.71
N HIS A 315 1.17 -23.71 10.62
CA HIS A 315 -0.16 -24.33 10.46
C HIS A 315 -1.28 -23.29 10.60
N GLY A 316 -0.95 -22.02 10.55
CA GLY A 316 -1.92 -20.93 10.67
C GLY A 316 -2.47 -20.71 12.09
N GLN A 317 -1.92 -21.40 13.11
CA GLN A 317 -2.39 -21.22 14.49
C GLN A 317 -1.87 -19.89 15.05
N LEU A 318 -2.78 -19.13 15.66
CA LEU A 318 -2.53 -17.79 16.17
C LEU A 318 -2.17 -17.80 17.66
N THR A 319 -1.26 -16.95 18.05
CA THR A 319 -0.97 -16.63 19.45
C THR A 319 -0.97 -15.14 19.65
N LEU A 320 -1.84 -14.62 20.51
CA LEU A 320 -1.86 -13.21 20.92
C LEU A 320 -0.68 -12.94 21.86
N LEU A 321 0.16 -11.96 21.50
CA LEU A 321 1.35 -11.57 22.26
C LEU A 321 1.12 -10.36 23.18
N GLY A 322 0.03 -9.62 22.97
CA GLY A 322 -0.31 -8.41 23.72
C GLY A 322 -0.59 -7.21 22.84
N GLN A 323 -0.74 -6.06 23.46
CA GLN A 323 -1.13 -4.81 22.82
C GLN A 323 -0.06 -3.72 23.03
N THR A 324 -0.06 -2.72 22.15
CA THR A 324 0.76 -1.50 22.26
C THR A 324 -0.14 -0.31 21.96
N ALA A 325 -0.16 0.67 22.88
CA ALA A 325 -0.97 1.88 22.75
C ALA A 325 -0.51 2.73 21.55
N THR A 326 -1.43 3.45 20.95
CA THR A 326 -1.25 4.40 19.86
C THR A 326 -1.92 5.73 20.20
N ASP A 327 -1.79 6.70 19.32
CA ASP A 327 -2.64 7.89 19.32
C ASP A 327 -4.11 7.51 19.04
N PRO A 328 -5.10 8.35 19.44
CA PRO A 328 -6.52 8.06 19.30
C PRO A 328 -6.99 7.82 17.87
N GLY A 329 -7.86 6.81 17.69
CA GLY A 329 -8.44 6.46 16.41
C GLY A 329 -7.48 5.69 15.51
N THR A 330 -6.84 4.66 16.04
CA THR A 330 -5.94 3.74 15.32
C THR A 330 -6.65 3.16 14.10
N VAL A 331 -6.07 3.36 12.92
CA VAL A 331 -6.61 2.88 11.65
C VAL A 331 -5.55 2.14 10.85
N ASP A 332 -5.34 2.46 9.59
CA ASP A 332 -4.45 1.76 8.67
C ASP A 332 -2.98 1.78 9.11
N SER A 333 -2.25 0.78 8.74
CA SER A 333 -0.83 0.66 9.08
C SER A 333 -0.02 0.07 7.92
N SER A 334 1.27 0.42 7.90
CA SER A 334 2.20 -0.09 6.89
C SER A 334 3.56 -0.38 7.48
N ALA A 335 4.10 -1.55 7.14
CA ALA A 335 5.43 -1.96 7.54
C ALA A 335 6.47 -1.63 6.47
N THR A 336 7.70 -1.36 6.90
CA THR A 336 8.82 -1.27 5.96
C THR A 336 9.14 -2.63 5.33
N PRO A 337 9.64 -2.68 4.08
CA PRO A 337 9.96 -3.94 3.40
C PRO A 337 10.99 -4.81 4.16
N ASP A 338 11.85 -4.19 4.97
CA ASP A 338 12.82 -4.90 5.82
C ASP A 338 12.23 -5.37 7.17
N GLY A 339 10.96 -5.04 7.45
CA GLY A 339 10.23 -5.42 8.65
C GLY A 339 10.73 -4.76 9.94
N ARG A 340 11.58 -3.74 9.86
CA ARG A 340 12.16 -3.08 11.04
C ARG A 340 11.25 -2.04 11.68
N PHE A 341 10.32 -1.49 10.91
CA PHE A 341 9.45 -0.42 11.37
C PHE A 341 8.00 -0.67 10.94
N LEU A 342 7.08 -0.27 11.81
CA LEU A 342 5.64 -0.22 11.56
C LEU A 342 5.19 1.23 11.76
N TYR A 343 4.43 1.77 10.83
CA TYR A 343 3.80 3.08 10.90
C TYR A 343 2.30 2.90 10.98
N VAL A 344 1.69 3.49 11.99
CA VAL A 344 0.27 3.33 12.30
C VAL A 344 -0.39 4.69 12.21
N GLN A 345 -1.35 4.82 11.30
CA GLN A 345 -2.14 6.04 11.17
C GLN A 345 -3.20 6.11 12.26
N ALA A 346 -3.33 7.25 12.91
CA ALA A 346 -4.32 7.54 13.91
C ALA A 346 -5.25 8.65 13.40
N GLY A 347 -6.39 8.22 12.83
CA GLY A 347 -7.34 9.12 12.17
C GLY A 347 -8.04 10.08 13.13
N GLY A 348 -8.16 9.76 14.42
CA GLY A 348 -8.75 10.63 15.43
C GLY A 348 -8.01 11.96 15.57
N ASN A 349 -6.69 11.93 15.50
CA ASN A 349 -5.82 13.11 15.63
C ASN A 349 -5.18 13.55 14.29
N GLY A 350 -5.24 12.70 13.25
CA GLY A 350 -4.50 12.93 12.01
C GLY A 350 -2.99 12.84 12.21
N THR A 351 -2.53 11.81 12.93
CA THR A 351 -1.12 11.53 13.20
C THR A 351 -0.69 10.19 12.61
N VAL A 352 0.61 9.96 12.55
CA VAL A 352 1.22 8.65 12.29
C VAL A 352 2.16 8.34 13.44
N ASP A 353 1.86 7.28 14.16
CA ASP A 353 2.75 6.71 15.18
C ASP A 353 3.84 5.89 14.52
N GLU A 354 5.05 6.06 14.99
CA GLU A 354 6.26 5.45 14.49
C GLU A 354 6.74 4.38 15.49
N PHE A 355 6.84 3.13 15.02
CA PHE A 355 7.29 2.03 15.87
C PHE A 355 8.51 1.32 15.27
N SER A 356 9.46 0.98 16.13
CA SER A 356 10.48 -0.02 15.81
C SER A 356 9.98 -1.41 16.17
N VAL A 357 10.31 -2.40 15.32
CA VAL A 357 9.96 -3.81 15.51
C VAL A 357 11.22 -4.60 15.79
N THR A 358 11.31 -5.21 16.97
CA THR A 358 12.44 -6.06 17.36
C THR A 358 11.94 -7.36 17.94
N GLY A 359 12.05 -8.45 17.18
CA GLY A 359 11.43 -9.72 17.55
C GLY A 359 9.94 -9.58 17.73
N GLU A 360 9.44 -9.84 18.93
CA GLU A 360 8.01 -9.73 19.30
C GLU A 360 7.65 -8.38 19.91
N THR A 361 8.59 -7.43 19.99
CA THR A 361 8.38 -6.15 20.66
C THR A 361 8.14 -5.04 19.65
N LEU A 362 7.07 -4.28 19.91
CA LEU A 362 6.75 -3.03 19.21
C LEU A 362 7.05 -1.88 20.17
N THR A 363 8.00 -1.02 19.80
CA THR A 363 8.41 0.11 20.63
C THR A 363 8.16 1.42 19.89
N GLN A 364 7.36 2.31 20.46
CA GLN A 364 7.14 3.64 19.88
C GLN A 364 8.43 4.46 19.94
N ILE A 365 8.81 5.01 18.78
CA ILE A 365 10.03 5.82 18.60
C ILE A 365 9.70 7.29 18.27
N GLY A 366 8.45 7.57 17.91
CA GLY A 366 7.97 8.91 17.59
C GLY A 366 6.51 8.93 17.18
N SER A 367 6.03 10.12 16.84
CA SER A 367 4.75 10.40 16.19
C SER A 367 4.87 11.68 15.39
N VAL A 368 4.24 11.76 14.22
CA VAL A 368 4.20 12.96 13.37
C VAL A 368 2.77 13.34 13.04
N ALA A 369 2.48 14.63 13.05
CA ALA A 369 1.21 15.15 12.56
C ALA A 369 1.17 15.11 11.02
N VAL A 370 0.03 14.69 10.47
CA VAL A 370 -0.24 14.69 9.03
C VAL A 370 -1.21 15.82 8.70
N PRO A 371 -0.77 16.87 8.02
CA PRO A 371 -1.63 18.01 7.73
C PRO A 371 -2.90 17.61 6.96
N GLY A 372 -4.07 17.92 7.54
CA GLY A 372 -5.36 17.67 6.91
C GLY A 372 -5.87 16.22 6.93
N ALA A 373 -5.25 15.33 7.72
CA ALA A 373 -5.56 13.90 7.74
C ALA A 373 -6.41 13.45 8.94
N VAL A 374 -7.15 14.34 9.59
CA VAL A 374 -8.16 13.91 10.56
C VAL A 374 -9.25 13.12 9.85
N GLY A 375 -9.48 11.88 10.27
CA GLY A 375 -10.35 10.92 9.59
C GLY A 375 -9.70 10.24 8.38
N GLY A 376 -8.45 10.58 8.05
CA GLY A 376 -7.74 10.03 6.91
C GLY A 376 -7.35 8.57 7.09
N GLU A 377 -7.31 7.85 5.97
CA GLU A 377 -6.91 6.45 5.85
C GLU A 377 -6.02 6.29 4.60
N GLY A 378 -5.14 5.33 4.65
CA GLY A 378 -4.24 4.99 3.57
C GLY A 378 -2.80 5.40 3.84
N ILE A 379 -1.95 4.41 4.06
CA ILE A 379 -0.53 4.58 4.36
C ILE A 379 0.32 3.55 3.61
N ALA A 380 1.45 3.97 3.07
CA ALA A 380 2.39 3.08 2.36
C ALA A 380 3.84 3.41 2.73
N ALA A 381 4.55 2.45 3.33
CA ALA A 381 5.97 2.53 3.64
C ALA A 381 6.81 1.84 2.53
N ALA A 382 7.88 2.52 2.06
CA ALA A 382 8.71 2.08 0.94
C ALA A 382 10.23 2.13 1.25
#